data_c3c23c98b18a88ea6c73474be78c45e6
#
_entry.id   c3c23c98b18a88ea6c73474be78c45e6
#
_cell.length_a   1.000
_cell.length_b   1.000
_cell.length_c   1.000
_cell.angle_alpha   90.00
_cell.angle_beta   90.00
_cell.angle_gamma   90.00
#
_symmetry.space_group_name_H-M   'P 1'
#
loop_
_entity.id
_entity.type
_entity.pdbx_description
1 polymer ?
#
loop_
_entity_poly.entity_id
_entity_poly.type
_entity_poly.pdbx_seq_one_letter_code
_entity_poly.pdbx_strand_id
1 'polypeptide(L)'
;EIPLVVQKMSESGKYDAILCLGAVIRGETDHYAYVSTEVTKGIAQVSLSTGVPILYGVLTTDTVEQALNRAGLKAGNKGFECALDALELVSLYRKIGR
;
A
#
# COMPACT_ATOMS: atom_id res chain seq x y z
N GLU A 1 0.15 2.33 12.28
CA GLU A 1 0.91 3.57 11.98
C GLU A 1 0.76 3.99 10.52
N ILE A 2 0.72 3.04 9.58
CA ILE A 2 0.65 3.37 8.16
C ILE A 2 -0.54 4.28 7.81
N PRO A 3 -1.79 3.97 8.19
CA PRO A 3 -2.91 4.83 7.81
C PRO A 3 -2.77 6.27 8.28
N LEU A 4 -2.27 6.48 9.48
CA LEU A 4 -2.12 7.82 10.01
C LEU A 4 -1.06 8.63 9.26
N VAL A 5 0.10 8.02 8.99
CA VAL A 5 1.17 8.67 8.24
C VAL A 5 0.72 8.97 6.81
N VAL A 6 0.05 8.03 6.18
CA VAL A 6 -0.49 8.21 4.83
C VAL A 6 -1.47 9.37 4.79
N GLN A 7 -2.33 9.48 5.79
CA GLN A 7 -3.27 10.59 5.86
C GLN A 7 -2.54 11.93 5.93
N LYS A 8 -1.52 12.02 6.79
CA LYS A 8 -0.73 13.23 6.93
C LYS A 8 -0.01 13.60 5.63
N MET A 9 0.58 12.62 4.98
CA MET A 9 1.27 12.86 3.71
C MET A 9 0.28 13.31 2.64
N SER A 10 -0.88 12.68 2.57
CA SER A 10 -1.90 13.03 1.57
C SER A 10 -2.41 14.46 1.77
N GLU A 11 -2.63 14.85 3.01
CA GLU A 11 -3.15 16.19 3.33
C GLU A 11 -2.11 17.28 3.14
N SER A 12 -0.83 16.92 3.09
CA SER A 12 0.25 17.92 2.94
C SER A 12 0.25 18.59 1.57
N GLY A 13 -0.32 17.95 0.56
CA GLY A 13 -0.32 18.48 -0.80
C GLY A 13 1.04 18.39 -1.50
N LYS A 14 2.00 17.69 -0.92
CA LYS A 14 3.37 17.62 -1.44
C LYS A 14 3.63 16.44 -2.37
N TYR A 15 2.74 15.47 -2.41
CA TYR A 15 2.98 14.21 -3.12
C TYR A 15 1.85 13.91 -4.09
N ASP A 16 2.20 13.44 -5.27
CA ASP A 16 1.22 13.05 -6.30
C ASP A 16 0.74 11.61 -6.11
N ALA A 17 1.51 10.80 -5.42
CA ALA A 17 1.16 9.42 -5.11
C ALA A 17 1.95 8.97 -3.89
N ILE A 18 1.43 7.99 -3.17
CA ILE A 18 2.09 7.46 -1.97
C ILE A 18 2.09 5.95 -2.06
N LEU A 19 3.26 5.34 -1.83
CA LEU A 19 3.39 3.90 -1.78
C LEU A 19 3.47 3.43 -0.32
N CYS A 20 2.61 2.48 0.04
CA CYS A 20 2.62 1.89 1.37
C CYS A 20 3.26 0.51 1.26
N LEU A 21 4.47 0.37 1.73
CA LEU A 21 5.22 -0.89 1.64
C LEU A 21 5.41 -1.49 3.03
N GLY A 22 5.18 -2.78 3.13
CA GLY A 22 5.35 -3.48 4.39
C GLY A 22 5.01 -4.95 4.25
N ALA A 23 5.05 -5.66 5.35
CA ALA A 23 4.68 -7.07 5.38
C ALA A 23 4.03 -7.42 6.70
N VAL A 24 2.91 -8.11 6.64
CA VAL A 24 2.25 -8.67 7.82
C VAL A 24 2.27 -10.18 7.62
N ILE A 25 2.96 -10.86 8.52
CA ILE A 25 3.16 -12.31 8.42
C ILE A 25 2.40 -12.98 9.56
N ARG A 26 1.61 -14.00 9.22
CA ARG A 26 0.80 -14.70 10.20
C ARG A 26 1.67 -15.32 11.30
N GLY A 27 1.31 -15.04 12.55
CA GLY A 27 1.95 -15.64 13.69
C GLY A 27 1.01 -16.63 14.39
N GLU A 28 1.25 -16.86 15.67
CA GLU A 28 0.48 -17.80 16.45
C GLU A 28 -0.80 -17.22 17.02
N THR A 29 -0.99 -15.91 16.91
CA THR A 29 -2.15 -15.22 17.51
C THR A 29 -3.00 -14.56 16.42
N ASP A 30 -4.15 -14.03 16.84
CA ASP A 30 -5.06 -13.30 15.94
C ASP A 30 -4.56 -11.91 15.56
N HIS A 31 -3.40 -11.49 16.07
CA HIS A 31 -2.83 -10.18 15.80
C HIS A 31 -2.70 -9.92 14.28
N TYR A 32 -2.30 -10.94 13.52
CA TYR A 32 -2.19 -10.85 12.06
C TYR A 32 -3.52 -10.38 11.42
N ALA A 33 -4.63 -11.00 11.84
CA ALA A 33 -5.94 -10.67 11.26
C ALA A 33 -6.33 -9.23 11.57
N TYR A 34 -6.10 -8.77 12.78
CA TYR A 34 -6.44 -7.41 13.17
C TYR A 34 -5.58 -6.39 12.43
N VAL A 35 -4.27 -6.60 12.39
CA VAL A 35 -3.35 -5.67 11.74
C VAL A 35 -3.61 -5.60 10.24
N SER A 36 -3.75 -6.75 9.57
CA SER A 36 -3.96 -6.75 8.12
C SER A 36 -5.30 -6.14 7.74
N THR A 37 -6.35 -6.38 8.52
CA THR A 37 -7.66 -5.79 8.25
C THR A 37 -7.63 -4.27 8.41
N GLU A 38 -7.07 -3.79 9.50
CA GLU A 38 -7.06 -2.35 9.79
C GLU A 38 -6.15 -1.55 8.86
N VAL A 39 -4.98 -2.08 8.49
CA VAL A 39 -4.12 -1.38 7.57
C VAL A 39 -4.74 -1.31 6.17
N THR A 40 -5.37 -2.38 5.72
CA THR A 40 -6.04 -2.41 4.43
C THR A 40 -7.19 -1.41 4.37
N LYS A 41 -8.04 -1.43 5.38
CA LYS A 41 -9.20 -0.55 5.48
C LYS A 41 -8.78 0.91 5.61
N GLY A 42 -7.78 1.18 6.45
CA GLY A 42 -7.30 2.54 6.67
C GLY A 42 -6.71 3.15 5.40
N ILE A 43 -5.92 2.40 4.66
CA ILE A 43 -5.35 2.88 3.40
C ILE A 43 -6.46 3.19 2.39
N ALA A 44 -7.45 2.31 2.27
CA ALA A 44 -8.56 2.53 1.36
C ALA A 44 -9.35 3.79 1.72
N GLN A 45 -9.62 4.00 3.00
CA GLN A 45 -10.34 5.18 3.45
C GLN A 45 -9.60 6.47 3.13
N VAL A 46 -8.30 6.51 3.38
CA VAL A 46 -7.49 7.70 3.12
C VAL A 46 -7.45 8.00 1.63
N SER A 47 -7.29 6.99 0.79
CA SER A 47 -7.24 7.22 -0.66
C SER A 47 -8.54 7.81 -1.18
N LEU A 48 -9.68 7.31 -0.71
CA LEU A 48 -10.98 7.84 -1.14
C LEU A 48 -11.26 9.24 -0.59
N SER A 49 -10.90 9.49 0.66
CA SER A 49 -11.21 10.77 1.30
C SER A 49 -10.31 11.91 0.82
N THR A 50 -9.08 11.62 0.44
CA THR A 50 -8.12 12.64 0.00
C THR A 50 -8.00 12.75 -1.51
N GLY A 51 -8.37 11.71 -2.24
CA GLY A 51 -8.24 11.68 -3.70
C GLY A 51 -6.80 11.50 -4.18
N VAL A 52 -5.84 11.32 -3.28
CA VAL A 52 -4.45 11.06 -3.65
C VAL A 52 -4.28 9.58 -3.97
N PRO A 53 -3.64 9.21 -5.08
CA PRO A 53 -3.36 7.80 -5.36
C PRO A 53 -2.48 7.19 -4.27
N ILE A 54 -2.97 6.15 -3.63
CA ILE A 54 -2.24 5.44 -2.59
C ILE A 54 -2.14 3.99 -3.00
N LEU A 55 -0.91 3.51 -3.17
CA LEU A 55 -0.65 2.18 -3.66
C LEU A 55 -0.46 1.21 -2.49
N TYR A 56 -1.22 0.14 -2.52
CA TYR A 56 -1.20 -0.84 -1.44
C TYR A 56 -0.14 -1.90 -1.73
N GLY A 57 1.02 -1.77 -1.10
CA GLY A 57 2.12 -2.71 -1.23
C GLY A 57 2.43 -3.45 0.07
N VAL A 58 1.44 -3.60 0.93
CA VAL A 58 1.61 -4.34 2.18
C VAL A 58 1.31 -5.81 1.91
N LEU A 59 2.35 -6.64 2.03
CA LEU A 59 2.20 -8.08 1.84
C LEU A 59 1.53 -8.69 3.07
N THR A 60 0.59 -9.60 2.83
CA THR A 60 -0.07 -10.33 3.92
C THR A 60 0.07 -11.81 3.61
N THR A 61 0.94 -12.49 4.32
CA THR A 61 1.30 -13.87 4.01
C THR A 61 1.29 -14.75 5.26
N ASP A 62 1.24 -16.05 5.04
CA ASP A 62 1.28 -17.02 6.13
C ASP A 62 2.71 -17.26 6.61
N THR A 63 3.69 -17.14 5.73
CA THR A 63 5.09 -17.45 6.05
C THR A 63 6.03 -16.35 5.57
N VAL A 64 7.21 -16.30 6.18
CA VAL A 64 8.28 -15.39 5.78
C VAL A 64 8.73 -15.69 4.35
N GLU A 65 8.81 -16.97 3.99
CA GLU A 65 9.19 -17.37 2.64
C GLU A 65 8.25 -16.80 1.59
N GLN A 66 6.94 -16.87 1.85
CA GLN A 66 5.96 -16.29 0.95
C GLN A 66 6.15 -14.78 0.79
N ALA A 67 6.45 -14.10 1.89
CA ALA A 67 6.69 -12.66 1.84
C ALA A 67 7.93 -12.33 1.01
N LEU A 68 9.02 -13.06 1.22
CA LEU A 68 10.25 -12.86 0.47
C LEU A 68 10.03 -13.09 -1.03
N ASN A 69 9.29 -14.14 -1.38
CA ASN A 69 9.02 -14.45 -2.78
C ASN A 69 8.27 -13.32 -3.48
N ARG A 70 7.34 -12.68 -2.79
CA ARG A 70 6.56 -11.57 -3.35
C ARG A 70 7.29 -10.23 -3.28
N ALA A 71 8.36 -10.17 -2.49
CA ALA A 71 9.17 -8.95 -2.36
C ALA A 71 10.33 -8.90 -3.37
N GLY A 72 10.38 -9.83 -4.31
CA GLY A 72 11.39 -9.82 -5.37
C GLY A 72 12.30 -11.02 -5.41
N LEU A 73 12.19 -11.94 -4.45
CA LEU A 73 13.09 -13.08 -4.40
C LEU A 73 12.82 -14.09 -5.51
N LYS A 74 11.57 -14.22 -5.93
CA LYS A 74 11.18 -15.24 -6.90
C LYS A 74 10.40 -14.66 -8.07
N ALA A 75 9.07 -14.71 -8.04
CA ALA A 75 8.19 -14.39 -9.18
C ALA A 75 7.43 -13.12 -8.95
N GLY A 76 7.63 -12.23 -8.26
CA GLY A 76 6.91 -10.99 -8.03
C GLY A 76 7.75 -10.01 -7.25
N ASN A 77 7.44 -8.76 -7.45
CA ASN A 77 8.08 -7.70 -6.68
C ASN A 77 7.03 -6.64 -6.42
N LYS A 78 6.40 -6.72 -5.26
CA LYS A 78 5.27 -5.85 -4.93
C LYS A 78 5.66 -4.38 -4.92
N GLY A 79 6.85 -4.06 -4.43
CA GLY A 79 7.33 -2.68 -4.43
C GLY A 79 7.49 -2.12 -5.84
N PHE A 80 8.07 -2.90 -6.72
CA PHE A 80 8.24 -2.52 -8.12
C PHE A 80 6.89 -2.32 -8.80
N GLU A 81 5.96 -3.26 -8.58
CA GLU A 81 4.62 -3.17 -9.13
C GLU A 81 3.90 -1.90 -8.65
N CYS A 82 4.00 -1.59 -7.37
CA CYS A 82 3.39 -0.38 -6.84
C CYS A 82 3.97 0.89 -7.47
N ALA A 83 5.27 0.90 -7.73
CA ALA A 83 5.90 2.06 -8.37
C ALA A 83 5.37 2.26 -9.79
N LEU A 84 5.22 1.19 -10.56
CA LEU A 84 4.62 1.27 -11.88
C LEU A 84 3.17 1.71 -11.82
N ASP A 85 2.42 1.17 -10.88
CA ASP A 85 1.01 1.53 -10.70
C ASP A 85 0.87 3.02 -10.33
N ALA A 86 1.79 3.53 -9.52
CA ALA A 86 1.78 4.95 -9.16
C ALA A 86 1.94 5.84 -10.39
N LEU A 87 2.89 5.51 -11.25
CA LEU A 87 3.10 6.27 -12.48
C LEU A 87 1.87 6.21 -13.39
N GLU A 88 1.27 5.05 -13.50
CA GLU A 88 0.07 4.88 -14.32
C GLU A 88 -1.11 5.68 -13.76
N LEU A 89 -1.34 5.63 -12.45
CA LEU A 89 -2.44 6.36 -11.84
C LEU A 89 -2.28 7.87 -11.94
N VAL A 90 -1.08 8.38 -11.71
CA VAL A 90 -0.83 9.82 -11.84
C VAL A 90 -1.06 10.28 -13.28
N SER A 91 -0.60 9.49 -14.24
CA SER A 91 -0.84 9.78 -15.66
C SER A 91 -2.33 9.76 -15.99
N LEU A 92 -3.04 8.75 -15.49
CA LEU A 92 -4.48 8.63 -15.70
C LEU A 92 -5.24 9.83 -15.11
N TYR A 93 -4.88 10.24 -13.90
CA TYR A 93 -5.51 11.39 -13.25
C TYR A 93 -5.37 12.65 -14.10
N ARG A 94 -4.19 12.86 -14.68
CA ARG A 94 -3.96 14.01 -15.56
C ARG A 94 -4.84 13.94 -16.80
N LYS A 95 -5.01 12.75 -17.36
CA LYS A 95 -5.87 12.56 -18.54
C LYS A 95 -7.34 12.76 -18.23
N ILE A 96 -7.76 12.41 -17.02
CA ILE A 96 -9.13 12.67 -16.59
C ILE A 96 -9.36 14.18 -16.42
N GLY A 97 -8.32 14.94 -16.21
CA GLY A 97 -8.41 16.39 -16.15
C GLY A 97 -8.75 16.97 -14.79
N ARG A 98 -8.43 16.23 -13.76
CA ARG A 98 -8.73 16.73 -12.43
C ARG A 98 -7.76 17.79 -11.97
#